data_5d1f2993608bd3c1d7f8a053324f78ba
#
_entry.id   5d1f2993608bd3c1d7f8a053324f78ba
#
_cell.length_a   1.000
_cell.length_b   1.000
_cell.length_c   1.000
_cell.angle_alpha   90.00
_cell.angle_beta   90.00
_cell.angle_gamma   90.00
#
_symmetry.space_group_name_H-M   'P 1'
#
loop_
_entity.id
_entity.type
_entity.pdbx_description
1 polymer ?
#
loop_
_entity_poly.entity_id
_entity_poly.type
_entity_poly.pdbx_seq_one_letter_code
_entity_poly.pdbx_strand_id
1 'polypeptide(L)'
;MVNSNPFFSIVLPTKDRPDLISSFIKCTLYQTFQDFEIIICDNSSNELTQQAIAEFSDEKIVNLRTGNLKMTDNWNHGIHAISGQYLILMSDKGVLKQGSLDYLNNLIQAENHDCVTWCLDPFIEPDSLIKLKPSEHSIKINSNDLIKVMLGADWEGFDVAPMHCTSCVSAKLVSTIISKHKNLSQDLNPDYTMAMQILLATPSIFHINQNLAMLRRPSLSDGYGNGSSFIKKTSQSQAFMTEHTDWVKRTNEYSDIPMQNNLFVLDIMLKDVYKVLMDNKINPNSFLSRRERLVAYYNFTFLEILWRTRVGVNMSHEYKMWNKSLKQESQDIRRHVMKQKKQLRFRSLQANLIYSIKTNPFTIPLLKAFRAIKYKNVGLKYRSIDDCFRENVIKSYE
;
A
#
# COMPACT_ATOMS: atom_id res chain seq x y z
N MET A 1 8.87 -25.86 -29.68
CA MET A 1 9.05 -25.04 -28.49
C MET A 1 7.68 -24.94 -27.83
N VAL A 2 7.51 -25.53 -26.67
CA VAL A 2 6.26 -25.42 -25.90
C VAL A 2 6.28 -23.99 -25.34
N ASN A 3 5.41 -23.12 -25.87
CA ASN A 3 5.13 -21.83 -25.23
C ASN A 3 4.43 -22.12 -23.89
N SER A 4 5.19 -22.47 -22.89
CA SER A 4 4.66 -22.48 -21.52
C SER A 4 4.59 -21.04 -21.06
N ASN A 5 3.39 -20.59 -20.70
CA ASN A 5 3.22 -19.28 -20.05
C ASN A 5 4.14 -19.20 -18.82
N PRO A 6 4.78 -18.06 -18.56
CA PRO A 6 5.68 -17.92 -17.41
C PRO A 6 4.94 -18.18 -16.10
N PHE A 7 5.68 -18.55 -15.06
CA PHE A 7 5.08 -18.76 -13.75
C PHE A 7 4.62 -17.44 -13.12
N PHE A 8 5.46 -16.40 -13.17
CA PHE A 8 5.10 -15.08 -12.66
C PHE A 8 4.99 -14.02 -13.76
N SER A 9 3.94 -13.21 -13.73
CA SER A 9 3.87 -11.92 -14.41
C SER A 9 4.10 -10.81 -13.40
N ILE A 10 5.20 -10.11 -13.55
CA ILE A 10 5.56 -8.98 -12.67
C ILE A 10 5.17 -7.70 -13.38
N VAL A 11 4.06 -7.09 -12.96
CA VAL A 11 3.52 -5.86 -13.56
C VAL A 11 4.10 -4.64 -12.86
N LEU A 12 4.65 -3.71 -13.64
CA LEU A 12 5.32 -2.51 -13.16
C LEU A 12 4.76 -1.25 -13.85
N PRO A 13 3.77 -0.57 -13.28
CA PRO A 13 3.39 0.76 -13.74
C PRO A 13 4.43 1.80 -13.30
N THR A 14 4.81 2.68 -14.24
CA THR A 14 5.76 3.77 -13.99
C THR A 14 5.35 5.04 -14.71
N LYS A 15 5.83 6.21 -14.24
CA LYS A 15 5.64 7.51 -14.90
C LYS A 15 6.79 8.46 -14.56
N ASP A 16 7.51 8.91 -15.59
CA ASP A 16 8.58 9.94 -15.49
C ASP A 16 9.69 9.61 -14.46
N ARG A 17 10.13 8.32 -14.38
CA ARG A 17 11.09 7.85 -13.37
C ARG A 17 12.15 6.90 -13.94
N PRO A 18 12.99 7.35 -14.88
CA PRO A 18 13.98 6.50 -15.55
C PRO A 18 14.95 5.81 -14.59
N ASP A 19 15.42 6.50 -13.53
CA ASP A 19 16.39 5.94 -12.58
C ASP A 19 15.79 4.79 -11.77
N LEU A 20 14.52 4.90 -11.38
CA LEU A 20 13.85 3.87 -10.60
C LEU A 20 13.58 2.62 -11.44
N ILE A 21 13.20 2.81 -12.71
CA ILE A 21 12.91 1.69 -13.61
C ILE A 21 14.17 0.87 -13.89
N SER A 22 15.33 1.51 -14.11
CA SER A 22 16.60 0.81 -14.33
C SER A 22 16.99 -0.06 -13.13
N SER A 23 16.89 0.47 -11.92
CA SER A 23 17.13 -0.30 -10.69
C SER A 23 16.18 -1.49 -10.55
N PHE A 24 14.89 -1.27 -10.84
CA PHE A 24 13.89 -2.33 -10.77
C PHE A 24 14.18 -3.47 -11.75
N ILE A 25 14.43 -3.15 -13.02
CA ILE A 25 14.73 -4.14 -14.06
C ILE A 25 15.97 -4.96 -13.68
N LYS A 26 17.06 -4.30 -13.28
CA LYS A 26 18.29 -4.98 -12.82
C LYS A 26 18.00 -5.98 -11.71
N CYS A 27 17.36 -5.54 -10.62
CA CYS A 27 17.08 -6.39 -9.47
C CYS A 27 16.15 -7.57 -9.84
N THR A 28 15.20 -7.34 -10.75
CA THR A 28 14.26 -8.39 -11.17
C THR A 28 14.93 -9.41 -12.08
N LEU A 29 15.73 -8.99 -13.05
CA LEU A 29 16.46 -9.92 -13.93
C LEU A 29 17.54 -10.72 -13.18
N TYR A 30 18.01 -10.21 -12.04
CA TYR A 30 18.99 -10.88 -11.18
C TYR A 30 18.40 -11.92 -10.21
N GLN A 31 17.06 -12.14 -10.24
CA GLN A 31 16.46 -13.21 -9.46
C GLN A 31 17.02 -14.58 -9.90
N THR A 32 17.17 -15.51 -8.97
CA THR A 32 17.62 -16.89 -9.26
C THR A 32 16.56 -17.69 -10.01
N PHE A 33 15.30 -17.52 -9.65
CA PHE A 33 14.16 -18.06 -10.40
C PHE A 33 13.95 -17.27 -11.69
N GLN A 34 13.90 -17.94 -12.85
CA GLN A 34 13.92 -17.29 -14.16
C GLN A 34 12.62 -17.44 -14.97
N ASP A 35 11.64 -18.18 -14.47
CA ASP A 35 10.36 -18.39 -15.17
C ASP A 35 9.36 -17.26 -14.83
N PHE A 36 9.64 -16.07 -15.36
CA PHE A 36 8.81 -14.88 -15.22
C PHE A 36 8.87 -13.95 -16.44
N GLU A 37 7.89 -13.06 -16.54
CA GLU A 37 7.90 -11.90 -17.41
C GLU A 37 7.83 -10.60 -16.59
N ILE A 38 8.32 -9.49 -17.15
CA ILE A 38 8.24 -8.14 -16.60
C ILE A 38 7.39 -7.29 -17.54
N ILE A 39 6.20 -6.92 -17.13
CA ILE A 39 5.29 -6.08 -17.91
C ILE A 39 5.39 -4.66 -17.42
N ILE A 40 6.09 -3.80 -18.17
CA ILE A 40 6.31 -2.40 -17.83
C ILE A 40 5.24 -1.55 -18.50
N CYS A 41 4.41 -0.86 -17.72
CA CYS A 41 3.40 0.08 -18.20
C CYS A 41 3.90 1.51 -18.05
N ASP A 42 4.60 1.99 -19.09
CA ASP A 42 5.20 3.32 -19.08
C ASP A 42 4.19 4.40 -19.47
N ASN A 43 3.76 5.16 -18.49
CA ASN A 43 2.82 6.28 -18.61
C ASN A 43 3.53 7.64 -18.63
N SER A 44 4.82 7.66 -18.99
CA SER A 44 5.66 8.85 -18.97
C SER A 44 5.26 9.85 -20.06
N SER A 45 5.45 11.12 -19.75
CA SER A 45 5.20 12.25 -20.65
C SER A 45 6.35 12.52 -21.65
N ASN A 46 7.53 11.93 -21.38
CA ASN A 46 8.76 12.08 -22.16
C ASN A 46 9.39 10.72 -22.47
N GLU A 47 10.49 10.71 -23.24
CA GLU A 47 11.15 9.51 -23.73
C GLU A 47 12.23 8.96 -22.78
N LEU A 48 12.53 9.62 -21.65
CA LEU A 48 13.64 9.22 -20.77
C LEU A 48 13.44 7.83 -20.18
N THR A 49 12.21 7.51 -19.77
CA THR A 49 11.87 6.18 -19.25
C THR A 49 12.01 5.10 -20.34
N GLN A 50 11.57 5.39 -21.58
CA GLN A 50 11.73 4.47 -22.71
C GLN A 50 13.20 4.22 -23.02
N GLN A 51 14.04 5.25 -23.00
CA GLN A 51 15.49 5.14 -23.20
C GLN A 51 16.11 4.25 -22.11
N ALA A 52 15.72 4.45 -20.84
CA ALA A 52 16.21 3.64 -19.74
C ALA A 52 15.77 2.15 -19.84
N ILE A 53 14.56 1.87 -20.33
CA ILE A 53 14.11 0.49 -20.58
C ILE A 53 14.88 -0.14 -21.74
N ALA A 54 15.16 0.63 -22.82
CA ALA A 54 15.85 0.15 -24.00
C ALA A 54 17.32 -0.25 -23.74
N GLU A 55 17.91 0.15 -22.61
CA GLU A 55 19.23 -0.33 -22.19
C GLU A 55 19.24 -1.82 -21.83
N PHE A 56 18.08 -2.43 -21.64
CA PHE A 56 17.92 -3.84 -21.29
C PHE A 56 17.38 -4.63 -22.47
N SER A 57 18.21 -5.52 -23.03
CA SER A 57 17.85 -6.44 -24.11
C SER A 57 17.57 -7.82 -23.53
N ASP A 58 16.38 -8.00 -22.94
CA ASP A 58 15.94 -9.28 -22.37
C ASP A 58 14.51 -9.60 -22.84
N GLU A 59 14.29 -10.82 -23.35
CA GLU A 59 13.00 -11.28 -23.89
C GLU A 59 11.88 -11.36 -22.86
N LYS A 60 12.22 -11.35 -21.55
CA LYS A 60 11.26 -11.32 -20.45
C LYS A 60 10.60 -9.94 -20.30
N ILE A 61 11.12 -8.90 -20.94
CA ILE A 61 10.62 -7.54 -20.80
C ILE A 61 9.55 -7.25 -21.85
N VAL A 62 8.33 -7.05 -21.41
CA VAL A 62 7.21 -6.57 -22.21
C VAL A 62 7.01 -5.08 -21.91
N ASN A 63 7.39 -4.23 -22.84
CA ASN A 63 7.30 -2.77 -22.69
C ASN A 63 6.02 -2.24 -23.35
N LEU A 64 5.10 -1.71 -22.53
CA LEU A 64 3.83 -1.13 -22.95
C LEU A 64 3.86 0.39 -22.74
N ARG A 65 3.97 1.14 -23.84
CA ARG A 65 3.84 2.60 -23.81
C ARG A 65 2.36 2.98 -23.73
N THR A 66 1.90 3.41 -22.56
CA THR A 66 0.47 3.68 -22.33
C THR A 66 0.09 5.14 -22.55
N GLY A 67 1.01 6.06 -22.27
CA GLY A 67 0.88 7.51 -22.53
C GLY A 67 -0.31 8.18 -21.85
N ASN A 68 -0.09 8.92 -20.80
CA ASN A 68 -1.06 9.81 -20.13
C ASN A 68 -2.41 9.20 -19.68
N LEU A 69 -2.41 7.92 -19.30
CA LEU A 69 -3.54 7.30 -18.63
C LEU A 69 -3.66 7.80 -17.19
N LYS A 70 -4.85 7.69 -16.60
CA LYS A 70 -4.99 7.75 -15.14
C LYS A 70 -4.21 6.61 -14.49
N MET A 71 -3.73 6.81 -13.26
CA MET A 71 -2.92 5.82 -12.54
C MET A 71 -3.58 4.42 -12.53
N THR A 72 -4.85 4.36 -12.17
CA THR A 72 -5.61 3.09 -12.10
C THR A 72 -5.78 2.42 -13.46
N ASP A 73 -6.00 3.20 -14.53
CA ASP A 73 -6.10 2.67 -15.89
C ASP A 73 -4.76 2.12 -16.36
N ASN A 74 -3.65 2.77 -16.01
CA ASN A 74 -2.31 2.28 -16.29
C ASN A 74 -2.00 0.97 -15.57
N TRP A 75 -2.43 0.82 -14.31
CA TRP A 75 -2.31 -0.43 -13.57
C TRP A 75 -3.08 -1.56 -14.25
N ASN A 76 -4.36 -1.31 -14.56
CA ASN A 76 -5.20 -2.32 -15.22
C ASN A 76 -4.71 -2.69 -16.61
N HIS A 77 -4.10 -1.75 -17.35
CA HIS A 77 -3.51 -2.03 -18.65
C HIS A 77 -2.45 -3.15 -18.55
N GLY A 78 -1.56 -3.07 -17.57
CA GLY A 78 -0.57 -4.13 -17.32
C GLY A 78 -1.19 -5.41 -16.76
N ILE A 79 -2.17 -5.31 -15.88
CA ILE A 79 -2.88 -6.48 -15.32
C ILE A 79 -3.62 -7.26 -16.42
N HIS A 80 -4.18 -6.59 -17.43
CA HIS A 80 -4.81 -7.27 -18.58
C HIS A 80 -3.81 -7.93 -19.52
N ALA A 81 -2.54 -7.54 -19.48
CA ALA A 81 -1.48 -8.07 -20.34
C ALA A 81 -0.76 -9.29 -19.76
N ILE A 82 -1.07 -9.72 -18.52
CA ILE A 82 -0.40 -10.86 -17.90
C ILE A 82 -0.62 -12.15 -18.71
N SER A 83 0.45 -12.93 -18.85
CA SER A 83 0.39 -14.27 -19.45
C SER A 83 0.76 -15.37 -18.45
N GLY A 84 1.37 -15.01 -17.32
CA GLY A 84 1.82 -15.92 -16.28
C GLY A 84 0.71 -16.50 -15.41
N GLN A 85 1.08 -17.51 -14.62
CA GLN A 85 0.16 -18.18 -13.72
C GLN A 85 -0.16 -17.35 -12.47
N TYR A 86 0.75 -16.46 -12.06
CA TYR A 86 0.60 -15.58 -10.89
C TYR A 86 0.98 -14.15 -11.22
N LEU A 87 0.16 -13.21 -10.76
CA LEU A 87 0.40 -11.76 -10.83
C LEU A 87 1.15 -11.30 -9.58
N ILE A 88 2.24 -10.56 -9.78
CA ILE A 88 2.89 -9.71 -8.77
C ILE A 88 2.82 -8.27 -9.28
N LEU A 89 2.04 -7.42 -8.63
CA LEU A 89 1.98 -6.00 -8.98
C LEU A 89 2.98 -5.22 -8.12
N MET A 90 3.96 -4.60 -8.77
CA MET A 90 5.04 -3.85 -8.10
C MET A 90 4.91 -2.35 -8.32
N SER A 91 5.69 -1.58 -7.59
CA SER A 91 5.95 -0.17 -7.83
C SER A 91 7.39 0.01 -8.27
N ASP A 92 7.66 0.98 -9.12
CA ASP A 92 9.03 1.39 -9.51
C ASP A 92 9.93 1.78 -8.32
N LYS A 93 9.33 2.08 -7.17
CA LYS A 93 10.04 2.34 -5.90
C LYS A 93 10.40 1.08 -5.13
N GLY A 94 9.85 -0.07 -5.51
CA GLY A 94 10.04 -1.34 -4.82
C GLY A 94 10.92 -2.29 -5.61
N VAL A 95 11.60 -3.20 -4.90
CA VAL A 95 12.29 -4.34 -5.51
C VAL A 95 12.01 -5.59 -4.68
N LEU A 96 11.84 -6.73 -5.34
CA LEU A 96 11.84 -8.03 -4.68
C LEU A 96 13.27 -8.35 -4.25
N LYS A 97 13.48 -8.87 -3.06
CA LYS A 97 14.81 -9.32 -2.62
C LYS A 97 15.25 -10.52 -3.46
N GLN A 98 16.56 -10.70 -3.60
CA GLN A 98 17.08 -11.86 -4.31
C GLN A 98 16.61 -13.15 -3.64
N GLY A 99 16.16 -14.13 -4.45
CA GLY A 99 15.59 -15.39 -3.97
C GLY A 99 14.10 -15.32 -3.58
N SER A 100 13.45 -14.14 -3.66
CA SER A 100 12.04 -14.03 -3.32
C SER A 100 11.12 -14.81 -4.27
N LEU A 101 11.46 -14.85 -5.56
CA LEU A 101 10.67 -15.61 -6.54
C LEU A 101 10.83 -17.12 -6.34
N ASP A 102 12.04 -17.61 -5.98
CA ASP A 102 12.25 -19.02 -5.63
C ASP A 102 11.43 -19.41 -4.39
N TYR A 103 11.47 -18.55 -3.36
CA TYR A 103 10.69 -18.76 -2.15
C TYR A 103 9.19 -18.86 -2.44
N LEU A 104 8.66 -17.91 -3.22
CA LEU A 104 7.24 -17.89 -3.59
C LEU A 104 6.86 -19.08 -4.46
N ASN A 105 7.70 -19.46 -5.43
CA ASN A 105 7.45 -20.62 -6.27
C ASN A 105 7.36 -21.90 -5.42
N ASN A 106 8.35 -22.14 -4.56
CA ASN A 106 8.39 -23.35 -3.72
C ASN A 106 7.18 -23.42 -2.77
N LEU A 107 6.82 -22.30 -2.13
CA LEU A 107 5.64 -22.19 -1.30
C LEU A 107 4.35 -22.53 -2.06
N ILE A 108 4.16 -21.93 -3.23
CA ILE A 108 2.96 -22.10 -4.06
C ILE A 108 2.87 -23.54 -4.59
N GLN A 109 4.00 -24.13 -5.01
CA GLN A 109 4.03 -25.51 -5.46
C GLN A 109 3.68 -26.51 -4.33
N ALA A 110 4.06 -26.18 -3.09
CA ALA A 110 3.76 -27.02 -1.94
C ALA A 110 2.28 -26.98 -1.52
N GLU A 111 1.65 -25.81 -1.53
CA GLU A 111 0.33 -25.59 -0.91
C GLU A 111 -0.74 -25.01 -1.83
N ASN A 112 -0.41 -24.62 -3.08
CA ASN A 112 -1.33 -24.10 -4.10
C ASN A 112 -2.25 -22.96 -3.61
N HIS A 113 -1.65 -21.86 -3.12
CA HIS A 113 -2.40 -20.71 -2.63
C HIS A 113 -2.85 -19.80 -3.78
N ASP A 114 -4.10 -19.34 -3.79
CA ASP A 114 -4.61 -18.34 -4.74
C ASP A 114 -4.09 -16.93 -4.46
N CYS A 115 -3.76 -16.64 -3.20
CA CYS A 115 -3.21 -15.35 -2.80
C CYS A 115 -2.23 -15.50 -1.65
N VAL A 116 -1.01 -15.03 -1.86
CA VAL A 116 0.06 -14.97 -0.86
C VAL A 116 0.42 -13.53 -0.60
N THR A 117 0.57 -13.13 0.66
CA THR A 117 1.02 -11.79 1.05
C THR A 117 2.27 -11.85 1.92
N TRP A 118 3.03 -10.75 1.97
CA TRP A 118 4.30 -10.67 2.72
C TRP A 118 4.55 -9.28 3.29
N CYS A 119 5.56 -9.17 4.16
CA CYS A 119 6.00 -7.92 4.72
C CYS A 119 7.03 -7.21 3.83
N LEU A 120 7.18 -5.89 4.03
CA LEU A 120 8.15 -5.04 3.34
C LEU A 120 9.23 -4.56 4.30
N ASP A 121 10.47 -4.44 3.81
CA ASP A 121 11.48 -3.63 4.46
C ASP A 121 11.49 -2.21 3.87
N PRO A 122 11.31 -1.15 4.68
CA PRO A 122 11.42 0.21 4.18
C PRO A 122 12.88 0.58 3.92
N PHE A 123 13.17 1.04 2.69
CA PHE A 123 14.44 1.65 2.33
C PHE A 123 14.29 3.18 2.40
N ILE A 124 14.98 3.81 3.35
CA ILE A 124 14.90 5.26 3.56
C ILE A 124 16.05 5.93 2.82
N GLU A 125 15.72 6.79 1.86
CA GLU A 125 16.72 7.57 1.17
C GLU A 125 17.35 8.63 2.10
N PRO A 126 18.66 8.94 1.88
CA PRO A 126 19.44 8.44 0.75
C PRO A 126 19.99 7.02 0.90
N ASP A 127 20.19 6.42 2.08
CA ASP A 127 21.08 5.26 2.15
C ASP A 127 20.79 4.27 3.31
N SER A 128 19.54 4.08 3.71
CA SER A 128 19.29 3.25 4.89
C SER A 128 18.17 2.23 4.69
N LEU A 129 18.49 0.95 4.81
CA LEU A 129 17.53 -0.13 4.97
C LEU A 129 17.17 -0.31 6.45
N ILE A 130 15.90 -0.28 6.77
CA ILE A 130 15.40 -0.69 8.08
C ILE A 130 14.90 -2.12 7.95
N LYS A 131 15.69 -3.09 8.46
CA LYS A 131 15.23 -4.48 8.56
C LYS A 131 14.18 -4.59 9.65
N LEU A 132 12.96 -4.91 9.26
CA LEU A 132 11.95 -5.35 10.20
C LEU A 132 12.20 -6.82 10.51
N LYS A 133 12.15 -7.20 11.79
CA LYS A 133 12.28 -8.62 12.16
C LYS A 133 11.04 -9.35 11.69
N PRO A 134 11.17 -10.37 10.82
CA PRO A 134 10.04 -11.23 10.51
C PRO A 134 9.60 -11.94 11.79
N SER A 135 8.31 -12.19 11.97
CA SER A 135 7.83 -13.13 12.97
C SER A 135 7.93 -14.54 12.40
N GLU A 136 8.17 -15.55 13.25
CA GLU A 136 8.49 -16.91 12.80
C GLU A 136 7.30 -17.69 12.21
N HIS A 137 6.10 -17.08 12.13
CA HIS A 137 4.88 -17.80 11.76
C HIS A 137 4.19 -17.18 10.54
N SER A 138 4.15 -17.95 9.47
CA SER A 138 3.21 -17.72 8.37
C SER A 138 1.81 -18.20 8.78
N ILE A 139 0.77 -17.47 8.38
CA ILE A 139 -0.60 -17.77 8.80
C ILE A 139 -1.59 -17.69 7.64
N LYS A 140 -2.56 -18.58 7.67
CA LYS A 140 -3.76 -18.48 6.84
C LYS A 140 -4.74 -17.51 7.50
N ILE A 141 -5.14 -16.48 6.79
CA ILE A 141 -6.02 -15.42 7.30
C ILE A 141 -7.36 -15.49 6.56
N ASN A 142 -8.44 -15.47 7.31
CA ASN A 142 -9.79 -15.43 6.74
C ASN A 142 -10.04 -14.05 6.10
N SER A 143 -10.51 -14.04 4.84
CA SER A 143 -10.76 -12.79 4.11
C SER A 143 -11.80 -11.89 4.77
N ASN A 144 -12.86 -12.47 5.36
CA ASN A 144 -13.88 -11.69 6.05
C ASN A 144 -13.31 -10.94 7.27
N ASP A 145 -12.31 -11.51 7.95
CA ASP A 145 -11.68 -10.84 9.10
C ASP A 145 -10.83 -9.65 8.64
N LEU A 146 -10.13 -9.76 7.50
CA LEU A 146 -9.42 -8.62 6.92
C LEU A 146 -10.38 -7.54 6.39
N ILE A 147 -11.52 -7.91 5.81
CA ILE A 147 -12.55 -6.96 5.42
C ILE A 147 -13.08 -6.18 6.64
N LYS A 148 -13.30 -6.86 7.77
CA LYS A 148 -13.67 -6.18 9.04
C LYS A 148 -12.60 -5.18 9.48
N VAL A 149 -11.33 -5.56 9.38
CA VAL A 149 -10.19 -4.68 9.68
C VAL A 149 -10.21 -3.44 8.79
N MET A 150 -10.35 -3.60 7.47
CA MET A 150 -10.42 -2.48 6.53
C MET A 150 -11.61 -1.56 6.84
N LEU A 151 -12.79 -2.10 7.12
CA LEU A 151 -13.98 -1.34 7.51
C LEU A 151 -13.89 -0.71 8.90
N GLY A 152 -13.11 -1.32 9.79
CA GLY A 152 -12.83 -0.84 11.14
C GLY A 152 -11.69 0.16 11.22
N ALA A 153 -11.09 0.56 10.08
CA ALA A 153 -9.95 1.48 10.02
C ALA A 153 -8.77 1.06 10.92
N ASP A 154 -8.54 -0.23 11.06
CA ASP A 154 -7.39 -0.77 11.79
C ASP A 154 -6.18 -0.85 10.85
N TRP A 155 -5.21 0.04 11.07
CA TRP A 155 -4.02 0.13 10.22
C TRP A 155 -3.07 -1.06 10.33
N GLU A 156 -2.99 -1.70 11.50
CA GLU A 156 -2.10 -2.85 11.67
C GLU A 156 -2.54 -4.02 10.78
N GLY A 157 -3.83 -4.16 10.55
CA GLY A 157 -4.35 -5.18 9.64
C GLY A 157 -4.19 -4.87 8.16
N PHE A 158 -3.97 -3.60 7.77
CA PHE A 158 -3.69 -3.27 6.37
C PHE A 158 -2.33 -3.77 5.90
N ASP A 159 -1.37 -3.95 6.80
CA ASP A 159 -0.03 -4.46 6.47
C ASP A 159 -0.05 -5.89 5.91
N VAL A 160 -1.11 -6.65 6.16
CA VAL A 160 -1.28 -8.03 5.69
C VAL A 160 -2.25 -8.17 4.51
N ALA A 161 -2.95 -7.09 4.15
CA ALA A 161 -3.89 -7.09 3.02
C ALA A 161 -3.16 -7.26 1.67
N PRO A 162 -3.81 -7.89 0.66
CA PRO A 162 -3.19 -8.16 -0.64
C PRO A 162 -3.09 -6.88 -1.50
N MET A 163 -2.12 -6.04 -1.17
CA MET A 163 -1.84 -4.79 -1.88
C MET A 163 -0.69 -4.93 -2.88
N HIS A 164 -0.46 -3.90 -3.69
CA HIS A 164 0.72 -3.84 -4.54
C HIS A 164 2.01 -3.92 -3.71
N CYS A 165 3.08 -4.47 -4.26
CA CYS A 165 4.37 -4.75 -3.62
C CYS A 165 4.34 -5.79 -2.49
N THR A 166 3.18 -6.23 -2.04
CA THR A 166 3.04 -7.13 -0.89
C THR A 166 2.21 -8.38 -1.18
N SER A 167 1.85 -8.63 -2.44
CA SER A 167 1.04 -9.78 -2.78
C SER A 167 1.40 -10.44 -4.11
N CYS A 168 1.14 -11.74 -4.16
CA CYS A 168 1.16 -12.60 -5.33
C CYS A 168 -0.21 -13.26 -5.44
N VAL A 169 -0.87 -13.13 -6.61
CA VAL A 169 -2.27 -13.52 -6.80
C VAL A 169 -2.38 -14.42 -8.04
N SER A 170 -3.07 -15.57 -7.93
CA SER A 170 -3.24 -16.46 -9.05
C SER A 170 -3.97 -15.78 -10.23
N ALA A 171 -3.50 -15.99 -11.44
CA ALA A 171 -4.14 -15.45 -12.65
C ALA A 171 -5.58 -15.93 -12.79
N LYS A 172 -5.89 -17.13 -12.27
CA LYS A 172 -7.26 -17.65 -12.19
C LYS A 172 -8.16 -16.75 -11.33
N LEU A 173 -7.69 -16.35 -10.14
CA LEU A 173 -8.44 -15.45 -9.27
C LEU A 173 -8.58 -14.06 -9.89
N VAL A 174 -7.49 -13.53 -10.49
CA VAL A 174 -7.50 -12.26 -11.24
C VAL A 174 -8.52 -12.29 -12.37
N SER A 175 -8.50 -13.34 -13.21
CA SER A 175 -9.45 -13.52 -14.31
C SER A 175 -10.90 -13.62 -13.84
N THR A 176 -11.15 -14.29 -12.71
CA THR A 176 -12.48 -14.38 -12.10
C THR A 176 -13.00 -12.99 -11.69
N ILE A 177 -12.14 -12.16 -11.11
CA ILE A 177 -12.50 -10.78 -10.71
C ILE A 177 -12.74 -9.92 -11.95
N ILE A 178 -11.83 -9.95 -12.94
CA ILE A 178 -11.92 -9.17 -14.17
C ILE A 178 -13.17 -9.53 -14.99
N SER A 179 -13.52 -10.80 -15.07
CA SER A 179 -14.72 -11.23 -15.80
C SER A 179 -16.01 -10.64 -15.21
N LYS A 180 -16.04 -10.36 -13.90
CA LYS A 180 -17.17 -9.79 -13.20
C LYS A 180 -17.16 -8.27 -13.18
N HIS A 181 -15.97 -7.66 -13.01
CA HIS A 181 -15.81 -6.23 -12.71
C HIS A 181 -15.06 -5.46 -13.79
N LYS A 182 -14.63 -6.11 -14.88
CA LYS A 182 -13.78 -5.60 -15.97
C LYS A 182 -12.34 -5.29 -15.54
N ASN A 183 -12.11 -4.82 -14.33
CA ASN A 183 -10.83 -4.38 -13.80
C ASN A 183 -10.58 -4.95 -12.40
N LEU A 184 -9.31 -5.25 -12.09
CA LEU A 184 -8.89 -5.67 -10.75
C LEU A 184 -8.80 -4.47 -9.80
N SER A 185 -8.27 -3.35 -10.29
CA SER A 185 -8.15 -2.10 -9.54
C SER A 185 -9.18 -1.08 -10.01
N GLN A 186 -9.70 -0.27 -9.09
CA GLN A 186 -10.72 0.72 -9.39
C GLN A 186 -10.43 2.04 -8.67
N ASP A 187 -11.01 3.12 -9.20
CA ASP A 187 -11.08 4.44 -8.58
C ASP A 187 -9.75 5.07 -8.14
N LEU A 188 -9.75 5.78 -7.01
CA LEU A 188 -8.68 6.68 -6.61
C LEU A 188 -7.52 5.98 -5.90
N ASN A 189 -7.85 4.93 -5.14
CA ASN A 189 -6.85 4.13 -4.42
C ASN A 189 -6.84 2.70 -4.98
N PRO A 190 -6.15 2.48 -6.08
CA PRO A 190 -6.18 1.20 -6.79
C PRO A 190 -5.71 0.02 -5.95
N ASP A 191 -4.82 0.23 -4.99
CA ASP A 191 -4.32 -0.77 -4.05
C ASP A 191 -5.40 -1.24 -3.06
N TYR A 192 -6.19 -0.32 -2.50
CA TYR A 192 -7.29 -0.68 -1.58
C TYR A 192 -8.45 -1.35 -2.31
N THR A 193 -8.79 -0.86 -3.50
CA THR A 193 -9.86 -1.48 -4.30
C THR A 193 -9.45 -2.86 -4.80
N MET A 194 -8.19 -3.04 -5.22
CA MET A 194 -7.63 -4.34 -5.57
C MET A 194 -7.66 -5.31 -4.40
N ALA A 195 -7.16 -4.89 -3.24
CA ALA A 195 -7.17 -5.72 -2.04
C ALA A 195 -8.59 -6.17 -1.68
N MET A 196 -9.55 -5.26 -1.72
CA MET A 196 -10.95 -5.57 -1.41
C MET A 196 -11.57 -6.54 -2.41
N GLN A 197 -11.31 -6.37 -3.73
CA GLN A 197 -11.76 -7.30 -4.77
C GLN A 197 -11.19 -8.71 -4.55
N ILE A 198 -9.90 -8.82 -4.23
CA ILE A 198 -9.25 -10.10 -3.95
C ILE A 198 -9.88 -10.75 -2.72
N LEU A 199 -10.05 -10.01 -1.62
CA LEU A 199 -10.62 -10.54 -0.38
C LEU A 199 -12.08 -11.00 -0.54
N LEU A 200 -12.85 -10.34 -1.40
CA LEU A 200 -14.23 -10.77 -1.71
C LEU A 200 -14.29 -12.00 -2.61
N ALA A 201 -13.24 -12.29 -3.37
CA ALA A 201 -13.20 -13.38 -4.34
C ALA A 201 -12.52 -14.66 -3.81
N THR A 202 -11.82 -14.60 -2.66
CA THR A 202 -11.21 -15.77 -2.02
C THR A 202 -11.61 -15.88 -0.54
N PRO A 203 -11.83 -17.10 0.00
CA PRO A 203 -12.21 -17.27 1.39
C PRO A 203 -11.08 -16.96 2.37
N SER A 204 -9.84 -17.00 1.91
CA SER A 204 -8.66 -16.75 2.75
C SER A 204 -7.45 -16.39 1.89
N ILE A 205 -6.49 -15.73 2.52
CA ILE A 205 -5.15 -15.48 1.99
C ILE A 205 -4.11 -16.17 2.87
N PHE A 206 -2.92 -16.39 2.32
CA PHE A 206 -1.79 -16.90 3.08
C PHE A 206 -0.77 -15.77 3.30
N HIS A 207 -0.54 -15.40 4.55
CA HIS A 207 0.41 -14.34 4.90
C HIS A 207 1.71 -14.95 5.40
N ILE A 208 2.82 -14.58 4.75
CA ILE A 208 4.17 -14.92 5.17
C ILE A 208 4.78 -13.78 5.95
N ASN A 209 5.17 -14.04 7.19
CA ASN A 209 5.90 -13.05 8.00
C ASN A 209 7.38 -12.92 7.57
N GLN A 210 7.64 -13.03 6.28
CA GLN A 210 8.92 -12.83 5.66
C GLN A 210 8.92 -11.52 4.87
N ASN A 211 10.00 -10.74 4.96
CA ASN A 211 10.13 -9.51 4.20
C ASN A 211 10.71 -9.83 2.82
N LEU A 212 9.85 -10.13 1.84
CA LEU A 212 10.26 -10.52 0.48
C LEU A 212 10.62 -9.34 -0.42
N ALA A 213 10.22 -8.13 -0.04
CA ALA A 213 10.49 -6.95 -0.84
C ALA A 213 11.04 -5.80 -0.01
N MET A 214 11.70 -4.87 -0.68
CA MET A 214 12.12 -3.59 -0.14
C MET A 214 11.38 -2.49 -0.86
N LEU A 215 10.89 -1.49 -0.13
CA LEU A 215 10.21 -0.35 -0.70
C LEU A 215 10.96 0.93 -0.35
N ARG A 216 11.48 1.61 -1.37
CA ARG A 216 12.08 2.93 -1.26
C ARG A 216 11.03 3.94 -0.81
N ARG A 217 11.35 4.73 0.19
CA ARG A 217 10.52 5.84 0.68
C ARG A 217 11.16 7.18 0.31
N PRO A 218 11.06 7.62 -0.94
CA PRO A 218 11.57 8.93 -1.34
C PRO A 218 10.69 10.02 -0.72
N SER A 219 11.31 11.16 -0.42
CA SER A 219 10.63 12.36 0.10
C SER A 219 9.52 12.89 -0.82
N LEU A 220 9.51 12.47 -2.09
CA LEU A 220 8.63 12.95 -3.17
C LEU A 220 7.76 11.83 -3.78
N SER A 221 7.50 10.72 -3.09
CA SER A 221 6.59 9.71 -3.65
C SER A 221 5.14 10.17 -3.64
N ASP A 222 4.33 9.76 -4.64
CA ASP A 222 2.92 10.15 -4.70
C ASP A 222 2.14 9.67 -3.47
N GLY A 223 2.37 8.45 -2.99
CA GLY A 223 1.77 7.96 -1.74
C GLY A 223 2.28 8.72 -0.51
N TYR A 224 3.58 9.00 -0.41
CA TYR A 224 4.16 9.81 0.67
C TYR A 224 3.94 11.29 0.40
N GLY A 225 4.13 11.75 -0.83
CA GLY A 225 3.90 13.12 -1.27
C GLY A 225 2.43 13.50 -1.15
N ASN A 226 1.51 12.67 -1.60
CA ASN A 226 0.08 12.89 -1.44
C ASN A 226 -0.36 12.73 0.02
N GLY A 227 0.08 11.73 0.75
CA GLY A 227 -0.13 11.64 2.18
C GLY A 227 0.45 12.85 2.92
N SER A 228 1.70 13.23 2.66
CA SER A 228 2.34 14.43 3.21
C SER A 228 1.74 15.73 2.67
N SER A 229 1.33 15.77 1.41
CA SER A 229 0.69 16.91 0.74
C SER A 229 -0.74 17.11 1.20
N PHE A 230 -1.52 16.04 1.35
CA PHE A 230 -2.82 16.07 2.02
C PHE A 230 -2.69 16.56 3.46
N ILE A 231 -1.68 16.05 4.17
CA ILE A 231 -1.37 16.50 5.53
C ILE A 231 -1.08 18.00 5.55
N LYS A 232 -0.28 18.50 4.61
CA LYS A 232 0.14 19.91 4.52
C LYS A 232 -0.81 20.79 3.72
N LYS A 233 -1.86 20.23 3.09
CA LYS A 233 -2.78 20.96 2.22
C LYS A 233 -2.05 21.71 1.10
N THR A 234 -1.11 21.07 0.42
CA THR A 234 -0.31 21.67 -0.63
C THR A 234 -1.13 21.89 -1.91
N SER A 235 -0.62 22.73 -2.83
CA SER A 235 -1.19 22.93 -4.16
C SER A 235 -1.32 21.61 -4.94
N GLN A 236 -0.38 20.68 -4.77
CA GLN A 236 -0.40 19.38 -5.42
C GLN A 236 -1.59 18.52 -4.96
N SER A 237 -1.89 18.48 -3.64
CA SER A 237 -3.06 17.76 -3.15
C SER A 237 -4.37 18.39 -3.60
N GLN A 238 -4.42 19.71 -3.72
CA GLN A 238 -5.59 20.43 -4.25
C GLN A 238 -5.79 20.13 -5.73
N ALA A 239 -4.72 20.15 -6.54
CA ALA A 239 -4.77 19.81 -7.96
C ALA A 239 -5.27 18.37 -8.16
N PHE A 240 -4.73 17.41 -7.40
CA PHE A 240 -5.16 16.01 -7.42
C PHE A 240 -6.66 15.86 -7.11
N MET A 241 -7.16 16.51 -6.07
CA MET A 241 -8.60 16.45 -5.72
C MET A 241 -9.47 17.14 -6.78
N THR A 242 -8.98 18.18 -7.43
CA THR A 242 -9.69 18.87 -8.52
C THR A 242 -9.81 17.95 -9.75
N GLU A 243 -8.75 17.26 -10.10
CA GLU A 243 -8.74 16.27 -11.20
C GLU A 243 -9.75 15.13 -10.97
N HIS A 244 -10.03 14.80 -9.70
CA HIS A 244 -10.91 13.69 -9.31
C HIS A 244 -12.28 14.13 -8.77
N THR A 245 -12.77 15.30 -9.18
CA THR A 245 -14.04 15.89 -8.69
C THR A 245 -15.24 14.95 -8.93
N ASP A 246 -15.29 14.25 -10.06
CA ASP A 246 -16.38 13.32 -10.38
C ASP A 246 -16.39 12.09 -9.47
N TRP A 247 -15.20 11.60 -9.09
CA TRP A 247 -15.07 10.55 -8.08
C TRP A 247 -15.64 11.01 -6.73
N VAL A 248 -15.29 12.23 -6.29
CA VAL A 248 -15.80 12.82 -5.05
C VAL A 248 -17.34 12.88 -5.04
N LYS A 249 -17.95 13.32 -6.13
CA LYS A 249 -19.41 13.38 -6.24
C LYS A 249 -20.05 12.00 -6.15
N ARG A 250 -19.57 11.04 -6.94
CA ARG A 250 -20.10 9.67 -6.97
C ARG A 250 -19.98 8.96 -5.62
N THR A 251 -18.83 9.07 -4.96
CA THR A 251 -18.58 8.34 -3.71
C THR A 251 -19.35 8.90 -2.51
N ASN A 252 -19.78 10.17 -2.55
CA ASN A 252 -20.64 10.73 -1.52
C ASN A 252 -22.04 10.06 -1.47
N GLU A 253 -22.47 9.43 -2.55
CA GLU A 253 -23.76 8.77 -2.65
C GLU A 253 -23.77 7.37 -2.01
N TYR A 254 -22.60 6.72 -1.85
CA TYR A 254 -22.53 5.32 -1.46
C TYR A 254 -22.11 5.09 0.00
N SER A 255 -21.52 6.07 0.64
CA SER A 255 -20.91 5.85 1.96
C SER A 255 -21.79 6.40 3.09
N ASP A 256 -21.92 5.62 4.16
CA ASP A 256 -22.43 6.09 5.44
C ASP A 256 -21.34 6.82 6.28
N ILE A 257 -20.29 7.31 5.61
CA ILE A 257 -19.21 8.10 6.21
C ILE A 257 -19.79 9.47 6.65
N PRO A 258 -19.63 9.84 7.92
CA PRO A 258 -20.31 11.03 8.46
C PRO A 258 -19.81 12.37 7.89
N MET A 259 -18.55 12.43 7.45
CA MET A 259 -17.92 13.64 6.92
C MET A 259 -17.56 13.43 5.44
N GLN A 260 -18.47 13.83 4.56
CA GLN A 260 -18.38 13.51 3.13
C GLN A 260 -17.46 14.44 2.32
N ASN A 261 -16.71 15.32 2.97
CA ASN A 261 -15.93 16.38 2.30
C ASN A 261 -14.48 16.00 2.02
N ASN A 262 -14.10 14.73 2.08
CA ASN A 262 -12.73 14.24 1.88
C ASN A 262 -11.69 15.00 2.73
N LEU A 263 -12.05 15.29 3.96
CA LEU A 263 -11.21 16.03 4.90
C LEU A 263 -10.03 15.20 5.40
N PHE A 264 -10.17 13.88 5.36
CA PHE A 264 -9.22 12.92 5.90
C PHE A 264 -8.80 11.91 4.83
N VAL A 265 -7.58 11.39 4.98
CA VAL A 265 -7.08 10.31 4.09
C VAL A 265 -7.99 9.08 4.21
N LEU A 266 -8.45 8.79 5.43
CA LEU A 266 -9.38 7.69 5.67
C LEU A 266 -10.70 7.83 4.91
N ASP A 267 -11.22 9.05 4.71
CA ASP A 267 -12.46 9.29 3.96
C ASP A 267 -12.32 8.76 2.52
N ILE A 268 -11.14 9.02 1.91
CA ILE A 268 -10.85 8.62 0.54
C ILE A 268 -10.74 7.09 0.45
N MET A 269 -10.00 6.48 1.37
CA MET A 269 -9.80 5.03 1.38
C MET A 269 -11.10 4.26 1.63
N LEU A 270 -11.87 4.67 2.62
CA LEU A 270 -13.14 4.00 2.94
C LEU A 270 -14.16 4.15 1.83
N LYS A 271 -14.22 5.29 1.14
CA LYS A 271 -15.13 5.48 0.02
C LYS A 271 -14.88 4.48 -1.10
N ASP A 272 -13.63 4.21 -1.44
CA ASP A 272 -13.27 3.21 -2.46
C ASP A 272 -13.62 1.79 -1.97
N VAL A 273 -13.36 1.47 -0.70
CA VAL A 273 -13.75 0.18 -0.09
C VAL A 273 -15.27 0.01 -0.11
N TYR A 274 -16.03 1.03 0.30
CA TYR A 274 -17.50 0.98 0.26
C TYR A 274 -18.03 0.83 -1.16
N LYS A 275 -17.43 1.51 -2.13
CA LYS A 275 -17.82 1.37 -3.54
C LYS A 275 -17.66 -0.07 -4.02
N VAL A 276 -16.54 -0.72 -3.71
CA VAL A 276 -16.32 -2.13 -4.08
C VAL A 276 -17.40 -3.03 -3.47
N LEU A 277 -17.80 -2.79 -2.20
CA LEU A 277 -18.88 -3.55 -1.58
C LEU A 277 -20.22 -3.32 -2.29
N MET A 278 -20.53 -2.07 -2.63
CA MET A 278 -21.77 -1.71 -3.33
C MET A 278 -21.85 -2.32 -4.73
N ASP A 279 -20.76 -2.26 -5.49
CA ASP A 279 -20.67 -2.89 -6.82
C ASP A 279 -20.87 -4.41 -6.75
N ASN A 280 -20.50 -5.03 -5.63
CA ASN A 280 -20.73 -6.44 -5.33
C ASN A 280 -22.12 -6.69 -4.68
N LYS A 281 -22.95 -5.67 -4.47
CA LYS A 281 -24.25 -5.76 -3.78
C LYS A 281 -24.14 -6.32 -2.35
N ILE A 282 -23.04 -6.02 -1.67
CA ILE A 282 -22.74 -6.49 -0.32
C ILE A 282 -23.00 -5.37 0.68
N ASN A 283 -23.81 -5.65 1.70
CA ASN A 283 -24.04 -4.71 2.78
C ASN A 283 -22.85 -4.70 3.75
N PRO A 284 -22.19 -3.57 4.02
CA PRO A 284 -21.10 -3.49 4.98
C PRO A 284 -21.46 -4.01 6.38
N ASN A 285 -22.73 -3.97 6.77
CA ASN A 285 -23.21 -4.48 8.05
C ASN A 285 -23.09 -6.01 8.19
N SER A 286 -22.88 -6.74 7.08
CA SER A 286 -22.61 -8.18 7.15
C SER A 286 -21.23 -8.50 7.74
N PHE A 287 -20.30 -7.54 7.73
CA PHE A 287 -18.97 -7.68 8.31
C PHE A 287 -18.83 -6.98 9.66
N LEU A 288 -19.24 -5.73 9.72
CA LEU A 288 -19.07 -4.88 10.90
C LEU A 288 -20.28 -3.96 11.04
N SER A 289 -20.91 -3.91 12.22
CA SER A 289 -22.07 -3.08 12.44
C SER A 289 -21.79 -1.59 12.14
N ARG A 290 -22.83 -0.84 11.72
CA ARG A 290 -22.69 0.61 11.49
C ARG A 290 -22.10 1.32 12.71
N ARG A 291 -22.52 0.92 13.90
CA ARG A 291 -22.01 1.47 15.16
C ARG A 291 -20.49 1.30 15.30
N GLU A 292 -20.00 0.09 15.09
CA GLU A 292 -18.56 -0.22 15.21
C GLU A 292 -17.76 0.56 14.16
N ARG A 293 -18.20 0.59 12.91
CA ARG A 293 -17.55 1.36 11.84
C ARG A 293 -17.52 2.86 12.17
N LEU A 294 -18.60 3.45 12.68
CA LEU A 294 -18.61 4.86 13.05
C LEU A 294 -17.72 5.17 14.25
N VAL A 295 -17.71 4.32 15.28
CA VAL A 295 -16.78 4.48 16.41
C VAL A 295 -15.34 4.42 15.94
N ALA A 296 -14.98 3.46 15.10
CA ALA A 296 -13.66 3.34 14.50
C ALA A 296 -13.29 4.58 13.67
N TYR A 297 -14.19 5.00 12.78
CA TYR A 297 -14.03 6.18 11.93
C TYR A 297 -13.75 7.45 12.73
N TYR A 298 -14.57 7.75 13.74
CA TYR A 298 -14.37 8.95 14.57
C TYR A 298 -13.05 8.89 15.36
N ASN A 299 -12.67 7.73 15.86
CA ASN A 299 -11.41 7.58 16.59
C ASN A 299 -10.22 7.79 15.67
N PHE A 300 -10.26 7.20 14.49
CA PHE A 300 -9.18 7.30 13.53
C PHE A 300 -9.02 8.72 12.97
N THR A 301 -10.11 9.36 12.55
CA THR A 301 -10.07 10.75 12.08
C THR A 301 -9.64 11.71 13.18
N PHE A 302 -9.95 11.41 14.44
CA PHE A 302 -9.41 12.18 15.56
C PHE A 302 -7.89 11.99 15.73
N LEU A 303 -7.37 10.79 15.57
CA LEU A 303 -5.92 10.54 15.56
C LEU A 303 -5.24 11.28 14.40
N GLU A 304 -5.84 11.32 13.24
CA GLU A 304 -5.34 12.07 12.08
C GLU A 304 -5.29 13.58 12.37
N ILE A 305 -6.32 14.14 13.02
CA ILE A 305 -6.31 15.54 13.50
C ILE A 305 -5.13 15.77 14.44
N LEU A 306 -4.94 14.92 15.44
CA LEU A 306 -3.85 15.05 16.41
C LEU A 306 -2.49 14.97 15.74
N TRP A 307 -2.32 14.04 14.81
CA TRP A 307 -1.05 13.84 14.10
C TRP A 307 -0.72 15.01 13.17
N ARG A 308 -1.68 15.48 12.36
CA ARG A 308 -1.50 16.64 11.48
C ARG A 308 -1.22 17.91 12.27
N THR A 309 -1.93 18.14 13.38
CA THR A 309 -1.67 19.28 14.27
C THR A 309 -0.24 19.22 14.81
N ARG A 310 0.24 18.03 15.17
CA ARG A 310 1.61 17.82 15.65
C ARG A 310 2.68 18.21 14.64
N VAL A 311 2.45 18.00 13.35
CA VAL A 311 3.38 18.40 12.29
C VAL A 311 3.14 19.82 11.78
N GLY A 312 2.38 20.62 12.52
CA GLY A 312 2.19 22.05 12.27
C GLY A 312 1.05 22.41 11.33
N VAL A 313 0.17 21.46 10.97
CA VAL A 313 -1.00 21.75 10.13
C VAL A 313 -2.13 22.32 10.98
N ASN A 314 -2.75 23.42 10.52
CA ASN A 314 -3.94 23.95 11.17
C ASN A 314 -5.16 23.07 10.87
N MET A 315 -5.59 22.26 11.83
CA MET A 315 -6.73 21.37 11.76
C MET A 315 -8.00 21.90 12.44
N SER A 316 -8.07 23.21 12.70
CA SER A 316 -9.20 23.83 13.43
C SER A 316 -10.53 23.66 12.70
N HIS A 317 -10.53 23.73 11.37
CA HIS A 317 -11.72 23.53 10.54
C HIS A 317 -12.20 22.08 10.61
N GLU A 318 -11.30 21.11 10.37
CA GLU A 318 -11.56 19.68 10.41
C GLU A 318 -12.07 19.24 11.79
N TYR A 319 -11.45 19.77 12.84
CA TYR A 319 -11.89 19.50 14.21
C TYR A 319 -13.29 20.04 14.50
N LYS A 320 -13.64 21.23 13.99
CA LYS A 320 -15.01 21.79 14.11
C LYS A 320 -16.01 20.89 13.37
N MET A 321 -15.70 20.47 12.15
CA MET A 321 -16.53 19.56 11.36
C MET A 321 -16.69 18.21 12.05
N TRP A 322 -15.61 17.64 12.56
CA TRP A 322 -15.61 16.39 13.32
C TRP A 322 -16.55 16.49 14.56
N ASN A 323 -16.44 17.56 15.34
CA ASN A 323 -17.31 17.76 16.51
C ASN A 323 -18.79 17.98 16.11
N LYS A 324 -19.04 18.71 15.02
CA LYS A 324 -20.40 18.94 14.51
C LYS A 324 -21.03 17.63 14.08
N SER A 325 -20.31 16.82 13.30
CA SER A 325 -20.75 15.51 12.83
C SER A 325 -21.02 14.55 14.00
N LEU A 326 -20.07 14.44 14.95
CA LEU A 326 -20.23 13.57 16.12
C LEU A 326 -21.46 13.94 16.98
N LYS A 327 -21.83 15.23 17.06
CA LYS A 327 -23.03 15.66 17.79
C LYS A 327 -24.34 15.14 17.18
N GLN A 328 -24.34 14.82 15.89
CA GLN A 328 -25.51 14.29 15.17
C GLN A 328 -25.67 12.78 15.38
N GLU A 329 -24.65 12.08 15.87
CA GLU A 329 -24.69 10.65 16.13
C GLU A 329 -25.48 10.30 17.40
N SER A 330 -25.86 9.02 17.51
CA SER A 330 -26.54 8.48 18.69
C SER A 330 -25.76 8.71 19.98
N GLN A 331 -26.44 8.77 21.11
CA GLN A 331 -25.82 8.96 22.43
C GLN A 331 -24.78 7.88 22.73
N ASP A 332 -25.02 6.65 22.31
CA ASP A 332 -24.12 5.53 22.53
C ASP A 332 -22.80 5.70 21.75
N ILE A 333 -22.86 6.04 20.45
CA ILE A 333 -21.67 6.32 19.64
C ILE A 333 -20.88 7.48 20.26
N ARG A 334 -21.55 8.58 20.59
CA ARG A 334 -20.91 9.75 21.23
C ARG A 334 -20.20 9.38 22.52
N ARG A 335 -20.82 8.57 23.39
CA ARG A 335 -20.24 8.13 24.66
C ARG A 335 -18.96 7.33 24.42
N HIS A 336 -18.96 6.37 23.50
CA HIS A 336 -17.81 5.54 23.20
C HIS A 336 -16.68 6.35 22.60
N VAL A 337 -16.93 7.17 21.60
CA VAL A 337 -15.93 8.04 20.98
C VAL A 337 -15.32 9.00 22.00
N MET A 338 -16.13 9.63 22.83
CA MET A 338 -15.64 10.58 23.86
C MET A 338 -14.82 9.90 24.96
N LYS A 339 -15.12 8.66 25.32
CA LYS A 339 -14.32 7.85 26.24
C LYS A 339 -12.93 7.56 25.64
N GLN A 340 -12.89 7.08 24.39
CA GLN A 340 -11.65 6.77 23.71
C GLN A 340 -10.84 8.02 23.37
N LYS A 341 -11.47 9.13 23.03
CA LYS A 341 -10.82 10.43 22.78
C LYS A 341 -9.91 10.86 23.94
N LYS A 342 -10.32 10.64 25.19
CA LYS A 342 -9.47 10.95 26.36
C LYS A 342 -8.20 10.10 26.37
N GLN A 343 -8.33 8.80 26.08
CA GLN A 343 -7.20 7.88 26.00
C GLN A 343 -6.26 8.21 24.82
N LEU A 344 -6.82 8.52 23.66
CA LEU A 344 -6.07 8.90 22.47
C LEU A 344 -5.30 10.20 22.67
N ARG A 345 -5.89 11.21 23.33
CA ARG A 345 -5.18 12.44 23.71
C ARG A 345 -4.01 12.15 24.65
N PHE A 346 -4.19 11.31 25.64
CA PHE A 346 -3.13 10.94 26.57
C PHE A 346 -1.97 10.24 25.84
N ARG A 347 -2.27 9.25 24.99
CA ARG A 347 -1.27 8.59 24.15
C ARG A 347 -0.57 9.58 23.18
N SER A 348 -1.31 10.52 22.62
CA SER A 348 -0.75 11.56 21.78
C SER A 348 0.19 12.50 22.53
N LEU A 349 -0.14 12.86 23.77
CA LEU A 349 0.73 13.67 24.64
C LEU A 349 2.03 12.92 24.98
N GLN A 350 1.95 11.63 25.31
CA GLN A 350 3.13 10.78 25.51
C GLN A 350 3.99 10.71 24.24
N ALA A 351 3.35 10.49 23.07
CA ALA A 351 4.04 10.48 21.78
C ALA A 351 4.67 11.85 21.45
N ASN A 352 4.00 12.96 21.81
CA ASN A 352 4.54 14.31 21.65
C ASN A 352 5.76 14.55 22.51
N LEU A 353 5.74 14.11 23.78
CA LEU A 353 6.89 14.19 24.66
C LEU A 353 8.09 13.41 24.10
N ILE A 354 7.85 12.17 23.67
CA ILE A 354 8.87 11.34 23.03
C ILE A 354 9.40 12.01 21.74
N TYR A 355 8.53 12.62 20.94
CA TYR A 355 8.94 13.35 19.74
C TYR A 355 9.76 14.60 20.06
N SER A 356 9.31 15.42 21.01
CA SER A 356 10.06 16.58 21.48
C SER A 356 11.47 16.19 21.94
N ILE A 357 11.58 15.11 22.73
CA ILE A 357 12.87 14.56 23.13
C ILE A 357 13.69 14.13 21.89
N LYS A 358 13.05 13.49 20.90
CA LYS A 358 13.73 13.00 19.67
C LYS A 358 14.16 14.10 18.69
N THR A 359 13.53 15.26 18.74
CA THR A 359 13.80 16.41 17.83
C THR A 359 14.57 17.54 18.49
N ASN A 360 14.76 17.50 19.81
CA ASN A 360 15.50 18.52 20.53
C ASN A 360 17.00 18.45 20.16
N PRO A 361 17.62 19.57 19.72
CA PRO A 361 19.03 19.61 19.34
C PRO A 361 20.00 19.08 20.40
N PHE A 362 19.68 19.27 21.67
CA PHE A 362 20.51 18.81 22.80
C PHE A 362 20.39 17.30 23.06
N THR A 363 19.27 16.69 22.73
CA THR A 363 19.04 15.24 22.93
C THR A 363 19.33 14.40 21.70
N ILE A 364 19.40 14.98 20.51
CA ILE A 364 19.71 14.30 19.25
C ILE A 364 21.03 13.52 19.31
N PRO A 365 22.16 14.08 19.80
CA PRO A 365 23.43 13.35 19.88
C PRO A 365 23.34 12.12 20.78
N LEU A 366 22.69 12.27 21.95
CA LEU A 366 22.48 11.17 22.91
C LEU A 366 21.56 10.09 22.31
N LEU A 367 20.50 10.49 21.62
CA LEU A 367 19.60 9.56 20.94
C LEU A 367 20.25 8.88 19.74
N LYS A 368 21.13 9.58 19.00
CA LYS A 368 21.93 8.95 17.94
C LYS A 368 22.89 7.91 18.52
N ALA A 369 23.58 8.21 19.63
CA ALA A 369 24.43 7.26 20.33
C ALA A 369 23.61 6.07 20.87
N PHE A 370 22.47 6.31 21.51
CA PHE A 370 21.57 5.27 22.01
C PHE A 370 20.99 4.42 20.89
N ARG A 371 20.60 5.04 19.76
CA ARG A 371 20.16 4.34 18.55
C ARG A 371 21.28 3.52 17.93
N ALA A 372 22.50 4.05 17.87
CA ALA A 372 23.66 3.31 17.38
C ALA A 372 23.92 2.06 18.23
N ILE A 373 23.68 2.11 19.54
CA ILE A 373 23.81 0.95 20.43
C ILE A 373 22.61 0.01 20.29
N LYS A 374 21.37 0.54 20.34
CA LYS A 374 20.14 -0.26 20.32
C LYS A 374 19.86 -0.88 18.95
N TYR A 375 20.23 -0.19 17.87
CA TYR A 375 19.98 -0.59 16.48
C TYR A 375 21.24 -0.95 15.73
N LYS A 376 22.33 -1.29 16.45
CA LYS A 376 23.60 -1.71 15.86
C LYS A 376 23.45 -2.81 14.79
N ASN A 377 22.31 -3.53 14.82
CA ASN A 377 21.96 -4.61 13.89
C ASN A 377 20.63 -4.41 13.13
N VAL A 378 19.98 -3.24 13.19
CA VAL A 378 18.63 -3.05 12.63
C VAL A 378 18.62 -2.11 11.44
N GLY A 379 19.60 -1.21 11.32
CA GLY A 379 19.74 -0.32 10.18
C GLY A 379 21.06 -0.59 9.46
N LEU A 380 20.99 -1.06 8.22
CA LEU A 380 22.14 -1.21 7.35
C LEU A 380 22.20 -0.01 6.41
N LYS A 381 23.41 0.53 6.18
CA LYS A 381 23.62 1.60 5.21
C LYS A 381 24.13 0.98 3.92
N TYR A 382 23.52 1.34 2.82
CA TYR A 382 23.91 0.93 1.48
C TYR A 382 24.09 2.17 0.60
N ARG A 383 24.90 2.07 -0.44
CA ARG A 383 25.09 3.17 -1.40
C ARG A 383 23.87 3.35 -2.30
N SER A 384 23.19 2.26 -2.59
CA SER A 384 22.01 2.23 -3.43
C SER A 384 21.08 1.07 -3.06
N ILE A 385 19.86 1.06 -3.60
CA ILE A 385 18.93 -0.08 -3.46
C ILE A 385 19.49 -1.33 -4.16
N ASP A 386 20.28 -1.15 -5.22
CA ASP A 386 20.92 -2.23 -5.97
C ASP A 386 21.98 -2.95 -5.12
N ASP A 387 22.78 -2.19 -4.35
CA ASP A 387 23.74 -2.77 -3.39
C ASP A 387 23.01 -3.51 -2.27
N CYS A 388 21.93 -2.91 -1.78
CA CYS A 388 21.08 -3.51 -0.77
C CYS A 388 20.47 -4.83 -1.26
N PHE A 389 20.03 -4.90 -2.51
CA PHE A 389 19.48 -6.10 -3.13
C PHE A 389 20.48 -7.27 -3.10
N ARG A 390 21.73 -7.03 -3.50
CA ARG A 390 22.78 -8.07 -3.57
C ARG A 390 23.14 -8.68 -2.22
N GLU A 391 23.01 -7.92 -1.13
CA GLU A 391 23.38 -8.37 0.21
C GLU A 391 22.19 -8.96 1.00
N ASN A 392 20.95 -8.80 0.53
CA ASN A 392 19.76 -9.26 1.23
C ASN A 392 19.06 -10.41 0.50
N VAL A 393 19.76 -11.54 0.42
CA VAL A 393 19.24 -12.76 -0.21
C VAL A 393 18.23 -13.47 0.71
N ILE A 394 17.10 -13.87 0.16
CA ILE A 394 16.13 -14.75 0.84
C ILE A 394 16.62 -16.18 0.75
N LYS A 395 16.66 -16.89 1.88
CA LYS A 395 16.92 -18.33 1.89
C LYS A 395 15.71 -19.06 1.31
N SER A 396 15.95 -20.18 0.66
CA SER A 396 14.89 -21.02 0.11
C SER A 396 13.88 -21.42 1.20
N TYR A 397 12.64 -21.59 0.78
CA TYR A 397 11.59 -22.22 1.61
C TYR A 397 11.97 -23.71 1.73
N GLU A 398 12.22 -24.19 2.94
CA GLU A 398 12.43 -25.60 3.29
C GLU A 398 11.14 -26.23 3.80
#